data_8e8526ff66ae71137f7f80c4eea6db27
#
_entry.id   8e8526ff66ae71137f7f80c4eea6db27
#
_cell.length_a   1.000
_cell.length_b   1.000
_cell.length_c   1.000
_cell.angle_alpha   90.00
_cell.angle_beta   90.00
_cell.angle_gamma   90.00
#
_symmetry.space_group_name_H-M   'P 1'
#
loop_
_entity.id
_entity.type
_entity.pdbx_description
1 polymer ?
#
loop_
_entity_poly.entity_id
_entity_poly.type
_entity_poly.pdbx_seq_one_letter_code
_entity_poly.pdbx_strand_id
1 'polypeptide(L)'
;MTTDLTITPELLDQLLANYTKPEDLTGEDGLFKQLKKALIERALGAELTEHLGYEKGDPAGRGSGNSRNGSSAKTILTEDGEVEIAVPRDRAGSFAPQLIAKGRRILPASTTRF
;
A
#
# COMPACT_ATOMS: atom_id res chain seq x y z
N MET A 1 -9.55 -10.73 18.68
CA MET A 1 -10.06 -9.41 18.45
C MET A 1 -10.62 -9.27 17.04
N THR A 2 -11.71 -8.66 16.94
CA THR A 2 -12.36 -8.51 15.65
C THR A 2 -12.20 -7.11 15.14
N THR A 3 -11.83 -6.99 13.89
CA THR A 3 -11.71 -5.71 13.27
C THR A 3 -13.00 -5.40 12.53
N ASP A 4 -13.56 -4.27 12.79
CA ASP A 4 -14.75 -3.84 12.07
C ASP A 4 -14.31 -3.30 10.74
N LEU A 5 -14.24 -4.16 9.76
CA LEU A 5 -13.90 -3.72 8.43
C LEU A 5 -15.13 -3.15 7.75
N THR A 6 -14.95 -1.98 7.17
CA THR A 6 -16.06 -1.31 6.50
C THR A 6 -16.11 -1.74 5.04
N ILE A 7 -16.13 -3.03 4.82
CA ILE A 7 -16.24 -3.57 3.48
C ILE A 7 -17.69 -3.89 3.24
N THR A 8 -18.36 -3.02 2.52
CA THR A 8 -19.79 -3.14 2.29
C THR A 8 -20.07 -3.96 1.04
N PRO A 9 -21.27 -4.55 0.94
CA PRO A 9 -21.63 -5.23 -0.30
C PRO A 9 -21.57 -4.32 -1.51
N GLU A 10 -21.89 -3.04 -1.34
CA GLU A 10 -21.84 -2.10 -2.45
C GLU A 10 -20.41 -1.93 -2.97
N LEU A 11 -19.46 -1.85 -2.04
CA LEU A 11 -18.06 -1.74 -2.45
C LEU A 11 -17.60 -2.98 -3.19
N LEU A 12 -17.99 -4.15 -2.69
CA LEU A 12 -17.62 -5.39 -3.36
C LEU A 12 -18.23 -5.47 -4.75
N ASP A 13 -19.47 -5.02 -4.89
CA ASP A 13 -20.11 -5.01 -6.20
C ASP A 13 -19.37 -4.10 -7.16
N GLN A 14 -18.91 -2.95 -6.68
CA GLN A 14 -18.14 -2.04 -7.53
C GLN A 14 -16.84 -2.68 -7.97
N LEU A 15 -16.17 -3.37 -7.05
CA LEU A 15 -14.91 -4.01 -7.39
C LEU A 15 -15.10 -5.13 -8.41
N LEU A 16 -16.24 -5.81 -8.36
CA LEU A 16 -16.51 -6.93 -9.25
C LEU A 16 -17.26 -6.53 -10.51
N ALA A 17 -17.43 -5.23 -10.75
CA ALA A 17 -18.25 -4.77 -11.85
C ALA A 17 -17.82 -5.33 -13.21
N ASN A 18 -16.52 -5.55 -13.39
CA ASN A 18 -16.01 -6.05 -14.66
C ASN A 18 -15.60 -7.52 -14.59
N TYR A 19 -16.01 -8.19 -13.53
CA TYR A 19 -15.63 -9.59 -13.35
C TYR A 19 -16.41 -10.47 -14.32
N THR A 20 -15.72 -11.27 -15.10
CA THR A 20 -16.36 -12.21 -16.02
C THR A 20 -15.76 -13.60 -15.94
N LYS A 21 -14.53 -13.73 -15.47
CA LYS A 21 -13.89 -15.03 -15.42
C LYS A 21 -12.87 -15.05 -14.28
N PRO A 22 -12.46 -16.23 -13.84
CA PRO A 22 -11.54 -16.32 -12.68
C PRO A 22 -10.26 -15.54 -12.85
N GLU A 23 -9.73 -15.43 -14.06
CA GLU A 23 -8.49 -14.69 -14.27
C GLU A 23 -8.65 -13.22 -13.95
N ASP A 24 -9.87 -12.70 -13.98
CA ASP A 24 -10.10 -11.32 -13.61
C ASP A 24 -9.79 -11.09 -12.14
N LEU A 25 -9.78 -12.13 -11.33
CA LEU A 25 -9.41 -12.02 -9.91
C LEU A 25 -7.96 -12.42 -9.68
N THR A 26 -7.55 -13.57 -10.24
CA THR A 26 -6.29 -14.18 -9.87
C THR A 26 -5.19 -14.02 -10.89
N GLY A 27 -5.47 -13.46 -12.06
CA GLY A 27 -4.48 -13.33 -13.12
C GLY A 27 -3.45 -12.25 -12.83
N GLU A 28 -2.57 -12.05 -13.81
CA GLU A 28 -1.47 -11.09 -13.68
C GLU A 28 -1.96 -9.68 -13.38
N ASP A 29 -3.02 -9.26 -14.05
CA ASP A 29 -3.61 -7.96 -13.82
C ASP A 29 -4.93 -8.10 -13.10
N GLY A 30 -5.07 -9.16 -12.32
CA GLY A 30 -6.32 -9.43 -11.66
C GLY A 30 -6.61 -8.52 -10.49
N LEU A 31 -7.85 -8.58 -10.03
CA LEU A 31 -8.32 -7.71 -8.97
C LEU A 31 -7.55 -7.93 -7.68
N PHE A 32 -7.17 -9.16 -7.37
CA PHE A 32 -6.44 -9.43 -6.13
C PHE A 32 -5.12 -8.69 -6.10
N LYS A 33 -4.38 -8.69 -7.20
CA LYS A 33 -3.11 -7.96 -7.25
C LYS A 33 -3.34 -6.46 -7.19
N GLN A 34 -4.37 -5.97 -7.88
CA GLN A 34 -4.67 -4.56 -7.87
C GLN A 34 -5.05 -4.08 -6.47
N LEU A 35 -5.86 -4.86 -5.77
CA LEU A 35 -6.24 -4.52 -4.41
C LEU A 35 -5.05 -4.55 -3.48
N LYS A 36 -4.20 -5.57 -3.61
CA LYS A 36 -3.03 -5.68 -2.77
C LYS A 36 -2.11 -4.47 -2.97
N LYS A 37 -1.88 -4.10 -4.23
CA LYS A 37 -1.06 -2.94 -4.54
C LYS A 37 -1.67 -1.67 -3.92
N ALA A 38 -2.95 -1.47 -4.10
CA ALA A 38 -3.61 -0.27 -3.58
C ALA A 38 -3.56 -0.20 -2.07
N LEU A 39 -3.80 -1.32 -1.40
CA LEU A 39 -3.77 -1.36 0.06
C LEU A 39 -2.37 -1.11 0.59
N ILE A 40 -1.38 -1.70 -0.03
CA ILE A 40 0.00 -1.53 0.40
C ILE A 40 0.43 -0.07 0.22
N GLU A 41 0.14 0.50 -0.93
CA GLU A 41 0.53 1.88 -1.19
C GLU A 41 -0.18 2.84 -0.24
N ARG A 42 -1.44 2.56 0.06
CA ARG A 42 -2.18 3.40 0.99
C ARG A 42 -1.60 3.31 2.40
N ALA A 43 -1.24 2.10 2.82
CA ALA A 43 -0.65 1.90 4.13
C ALA A 43 0.70 2.62 4.23
N LEU A 44 1.51 2.53 3.18
CA LEU A 44 2.80 3.22 3.17
C LEU A 44 2.62 4.73 3.22
N GLY A 45 1.60 5.24 2.53
CA GLY A 45 1.29 6.66 2.60
C GLY A 45 0.91 7.10 4.01
N ALA A 46 0.14 6.27 4.72
CA ALA A 46 -0.22 6.57 6.09
C ALA A 46 1.01 6.57 7.00
N GLU A 47 1.94 5.64 6.77
CA GLU A 47 3.18 5.63 7.54
C GLU A 47 3.99 6.91 7.30
N LEU A 48 4.04 7.37 6.06
CA LEU A 48 4.77 8.59 5.76
C LEU A 48 4.09 9.79 6.42
N THR A 49 2.76 9.84 6.41
CA THR A 49 2.04 10.90 7.08
C THR A 49 2.39 10.95 8.56
N GLU A 50 2.45 9.78 9.20
CA GLU A 50 2.81 9.73 10.61
C GLU A 50 4.26 10.15 10.82
N HIS A 51 5.15 9.74 9.92
CA HIS A 51 6.55 10.11 10.02
C HIS A 51 6.75 11.62 9.88
N LEU A 52 6.04 12.24 8.96
CA LEU A 52 6.15 13.67 8.73
C LEU A 52 5.39 14.48 9.78
N GLY A 53 4.32 13.94 10.32
CA GLY A 53 3.50 14.63 11.29
C GLY A 53 2.42 15.48 10.68
N TYR A 54 2.18 15.41 9.37
CA TYR A 54 1.11 16.18 8.74
C TYR A 54 0.62 15.46 7.49
N GLU A 55 -0.62 15.77 7.14
CA GLU A 55 -1.26 15.19 5.97
C GLU A 55 -0.80 15.87 4.68
N LYS A 56 -0.98 15.18 3.58
CA LYS A 56 -0.68 15.74 2.30
C LYS A 56 -1.54 16.98 2.07
N GLY A 57 -0.91 18.07 1.67
CA GLY A 57 -1.63 19.30 1.42
C GLY A 57 -1.93 20.11 2.66
N ASP A 58 -1.55 19.63 3.83
CA ASP A 58 -1.80 20.33 5.08
C ASP A 58 -0.85 21.52 5.18
N PRO A 59 -1.38 22.73 5.45
CA PRO A 59 -0.51 23.90 5.63
C PRO A 59 0.53 23.72 6.72
N ALA A 60 0.28 22.86 7.69
CA ALA A 60 1.24 22.62 8.76
C ALA A 60 2.57 22.08 8.24
N GLY A 61 2.57 21.52 7.02
CA GLY A 61 3.80 21.02 6.44
C GLY A 61 4.72 22.09 5.91
N ARG A 62 4.24 23.30 5.77
CA ARG A 62 5.06 24.37 5.24
C ARG A 62 6.12 24.77 6.26
N GLY A 63 7.36 24.81 5.79
CA GLY A 63 8.45 25.19 6.66
C GLY A 63 8.80 24.16 7.71
N SER A 64 8.28 22.94 7.58
CA SER A 64 8.53 21.91 8.58
C SER A 64 9.93 21.32 8.49
N GLY A 65 10.67 21.59 7.42
CA GLY A 65 12.01 21.04 7.27
C GLY A 65 12.04 19.70 6.56
N ASN A 66 10.92 19.05 6.42
CA ASN A 66 10.82 17.79 5.69
C ASN A 66 9.50 17.74 4.96
N SER A 67 9.45 17.00 3.88
CA SER A 67 8.24 16.97 3.06
C SER A 67 8.23 15.70 2.24
N ARG A 68 7.08 15.41 1.65
CA ARG A 68 6.93 14.32 0.71
C ARG A 68 7.76 14.63 -0.54
N ASN A 69 8.43 13.62 -1.05
CA ASN A 69 9.33 13.81 -2.18
C ASN A 69 9.19 12.68 -3.19
N GLY A 70 8.00 12.57 -3.79
CA GLY A 70 7.77 11.57 -4.81
C GLY A 70 7.78 10.16 -4.27
N SER A 71 8.10 9.23 -5.14
CA SER A 71 8.10 7.82 -4.77
C SER A 71 9.14 7.07 -5.58
N SER A 72 9.44 5.86 -5.14
CA SER A 72 10.33 4.95 -5.85
C SER A 72 9.57 3.66 -6.14
N ALA A 73 9.80 3.10 -7.31
CA ALA A 73 9.20 1.83 -7.66
C ALA A 73 9.93 0.70 -6.94
N LYS A 74 9.17 -0.27 -6.48
CA LYS A 74 9.75 -1.44 -5.84
C LYS A 74 8.87 -2.64 -6.16
N THR A 75 9.48 -3.74 -6.54
CA THR A 75 8.77 -4.99 -6.79
C THR A 75 8.84 -5.85 -5.54
N ILE A 76 7.70 -6.26 -5.04
CA ILE A 76 7.65 -7.11 -3.86
C ILE A 76 7.02 -8.44 -4.23
N LEU A 77 7.32 -9.43 -3.40
CA LEU A 77 6.83 -10.78 -3.60
C LEU A 77 5.67 -11.04 -2.65
N THR A 78 4.55 -11.45 -3.18
CA THR A 78 3.37 -11.77 -2.38
C THR A 78 2.88 -13.16 -2.75
N GLU A 79 1.87 -13.62 -2.03
CA GLU A 79 1.26 -14.91 -2.33
C GLU A 79 0.65 -14.96 -3.72
N ASP A 80 0.29 -13.80 -4.23
CA ASP A 80 -0.28 -13.71 -5.58
C ASP A 80 0.77 -13.43 -6.63
N GLY A 81 2.04 -13.49 -6.27
CA GLY A 81 3.12 -13.24 -7.18
C GLY A 81 3.75 -11.88 -6.96
N GLU A 82 4.52 -11.44 -7.94
CA GLU A 82 5.21 -10.16 -7.83
C GLU A 82 4.25 -9.01 -8.05
N VAL A 83 4.40 -7.97 -7.24
CA VAL A 83 3.59 -6.77 -7.36
C VAL A 83 4.52 -5.57 -7.31
N GLU A 84 4.41 -4.70 -8.31
CA GLU A 84 5.20 -3.47 -8.31
C GLU A 84 4.40 -2.39 -7.59
N ILE A 85 5.05 -1.74 -6.64
CA ILE A 85 4.40 -0.69 -5.83
C ILE A 85 5.23 0.57 -5.87
N ALA A 86 4.58 1.68 -5.58
CA ALA A 86 5.24 2.97 -5.42
C ALA A 86 5.44 3.21 -3.93
N VAL A 87 6.70 3.27 -3.51
CA VAL A 87 7.03 3.51 -2.11
C VAL A 87 7.28 5.01 -1.94
N PRO A 88 6.50 5.70 -1.12
CA PRO A 88 6.67 7.14 -0.96
C PRO A 88 7.98 7.47 -0.26
N ARG A 89 8.52 8.63 -0.57
CA ARG A 89 9.78 9.08 0.00
C ARG A 89 9.60 10.45 0.63
N ASP A 90 10.43 10.75 1.62
CA ASP A 90 10.49 12.09 2.16
C ASP A 90 11.74 12.78 1.63
N ARG A 91 11.74 14.09 1.72
CA ARG A 91 12.82 14.90 1.20
C ARG A 91 14.14 14.62 1.91
N ALA A 92 14.08 14.43 3.22
CA ALA A 92 15.27 14.18 4.01
C ALA A 92 15.81 12.77 3.85
N GLY A 93 15.04 11.87 3.26
CA GLY A 93 15.47 10.49 3.08
C GLY A 93 15.48 9.70 4.37
N SER A 94 14.76 10.15 5.39
CA SER A 94 14.77 9.52 6.69
C SER A 94 13.62 8.54 6.91
N PHE A 95 12.65 8.53 6.01
CA PHE A 95 11.49 7.66 6.17
C PHE A 95 11.88 6.20 6.00
N ALA A 96 11.54 5.38 6.97
CA ALA A 96 11.80 3.94 6.92
C ALA A 96 10.47 3.21 7.07
N PRO A 97 9.89 2.74 5.95
CA PRO A 97 8.61 2.04 6.04
C PRO A 97 8.68 0.82 6.95
N GLN A 98 7.61 0.61 7.69
CA GLN A 98 7.50 -0.55 8.56
C GLN A 98 6.91 -1.74 7.83
N LEU A 99 5.89 -1.48 7.00
CA LEU A 99 5.22 -2.55 6.29
C LEU A 99 6.19 -3.29 5.37
N ILE A 100 7.04 -2.54 4.68
CA ILE A 100 8.04 -3.13 3.80
C ILE A 100 9.36 -2.47 4.11
N ALA A 101 10.16 -3.13 4.91
CA ALA A 101 11.44 -2.58 5.35
C ALA A 101 12.40 -2.45 4.17
N LYS A 102 13.34 -1.54 4.31
CA LYS A 102 14.36 -1.35 3.28
C LYS A 102 15.12 -2.65 3.08
N GLY A 103 15.35 -2.96 1.82
CA GLY A 103 16.06 -4.17 1.48
C GLY A 103 15.20 -5.40 1.45
N ARG A 104 13.96 -5.31 1.86
CA ARG A 104 13.06 -6.45 1.83
C ARG A 104 12.16 -6.40 0.62
N ARG A 105 11.92 -7.56 0.06
CA ARG A 105 11.03 -7.69 -1.09
C ARG A 105 9.85 -8.60 -0.77
N ILE A 106 9.78 -9.15 0.42
CA ILE A 106 8.74 -10.08 0.82
C ILE A 106 7.91 -9.43 1.91
N LEU A 107 6.58 -9.50 1.77
CA LEU A 107 5.70 -8.98 2.78
C LEU A 107 5.90 -9.70 4.09
N PRO A 108 6.02 -8.96 5.19
CA PRO A 108 6.17 -9.61 6.49
C PRO A 108 4.87 -10.21 6.95
N ALA A 109 4.94 -11.03 7.92
CA ALA A 109 3.79 -11.52 8.68
C ALA A 109 2.86 -12.44 7.95
N SER A 110 2.88 -12.45 6.67
CA SER A 110 2.00 -13.38 5.99
C SER A 110 2.40 -14.80 6.27
N THR A 111 3.53 -14.96 6.86
CA THR A 111 4.00 -16.28 7.14
C THR A 111 3.51 -16.85 8.39
N THR A 112 2.87 -16.05 9.14
CA THR A 112 2.49 -16.55 10.38
C THR A 112 1.70 -17.73 10.24
N ARG A 113 2.00 -18.59 10.49
CA ARG A 113 1.15 -19.55 10.33
C ARG A 113 1.30 -20.57 11.07
N PHE A 114 1.21 -20.60 11.13
CA PHE A 114 1.15 -21.25 11.66
C PHE A 114 1.27 -21.74 12.04
#